data_7d8b09d06662bebc5173d50a3b838c3f
#
_entry.id   7d8b09d06662bebc5173d50a3b838c3f
#
_cell.length_a   1.000
_cell.length_b   1.000
_cell.length_c   1.000
_cell.angle_alpha   90.00
_cell.angle_beta   90.00
_cell.angle_gamma   90.00
#
_symmetry.space_group_name_H-M   'P 1'
#
loop_
_entity.id
_entity.type
_entity.pdbx_description
1 polymer ?
#
loop_
_entity_poly.entity_id
_entity_poly.type
_entity_poly.pdbx_seq_one_letter_code
_entity_poly.pdbx_strand_id
1 'polypeptide(L)'
;KNPLTPIQLTIDRLKSKYSSQLSEKDKSNFKENLKIINNQIKQIEKLVNEFSDFARMPKPIFQKNDLVELIIENIKLLQELETSIEIKFESNLPIINLESDKEQLSRVFLNLIKNSIESIQQKVQNDNNTNKKIDIELNDHDDHINLTIIDTGIGFENLKSNIKDILNPYFTTKKNGTGLGLSIVNKIINDHNGNIEFIPINEGAKIKIIFKK
;
A
#
# COMPACT_ATOMS: atom_id res chain seq x y z
N LYS A 1 17.30 13.93 13.59
CA LYS A 1 16.65 13.64 14.91
C LYS A 1 15.15 13.65 14.70
N ASN A 2 14.45 12.59 15.11
CA ASN A 2 12.99 12.50 14.97
C ASN A 2 12.33 13.50 15.94
N PRO A 3 11.62 14.55 15.45
CA PRO A 3 11.01 15.57 16.32
C PRO A 3 9.84 15.01 17.16
N LEU A 4 9.34 13.81 16.87
CA LEU A 4 8.24 13.18 17.57
C LEU A 4 8.67 12.42 18.83
N THR A 5 9.94 12.02 18.93
CA THR A 5 10.48 11.32 20.12
C THR A 5 10.27 12.09 21.42
N PRO A 6 10.54 13.42 21.51
CA PRO A 6 10.28 14.17 22.74
C PRO A 6 8.80 14.16 23.16
N ILE A 7 7.88 14.15 22.19
CA ILE A 7 6.43 14.12 22.45
C ILE A 7 6.04 12.76 23.04
N GLN A 8 6.53 11.66 22.47
CA GLN A 8 6.29 10.30 23.00
C GLN A 8 6.80 10.17 24.43
N LEU A 9 8.04 10.62 24.71
CA LEU A 9 8.60 10.61 26.05
C LEU A 9 7.78 11.45 27.06
N THR A 10 7.23 12.58 26.60
CA THR A 10 6.37 13.42 27.44
C THR A 10 5.07 12.71 27.78
N ILE A 11 4.45 12.02 26.83
CA ILE A 11 3.24 11.21 27.05
C ILE A 11 3.50 10.08 28.05
N ASP A 12 4.63 9.37 27.91
CA ASP A 12 4.99 8.31 28.83
C ASP A 12 5.23 8.83 30.26
N ARG A 13 5.86 10.00 30.38
CA ARG A 13 6.01 10.72 31.70
C ARG A 13 4.65 11.10 32.29
N LEU A 14 3.75 11.66 31.49
CA LEU A 14 2.39 12.01 31.94
C LEU A 14 1.65 10.76 32.43
N LYS A 15 1.71 9.67 31.64
CA LYS A 15 1.10 8.39 32.00
C LYS A 15 1.65 7.88 33.33
N SER A 16 2.96 7.83 33.50
CA SER A 16 3.58 7.30 34.73
C SER A 16 3.32 8.19 35.94
N LYS A 17 3.37 9.53 35.79
CA LYS A 17 3.23 10.47 36.89
C LYS A 17 1.80 10.60 37.42
N TYR A 18 0.79 10.59 36.52
CA TYR A 18 -0.57 10.97 36.91
C TYR A 18 -1.54 9.76 36.98
N SER A 19 -1.22 8.59 36.36
CA SER A 19 -2.14 7.44 36.41
C SER A 19 -2.50 6.94 37.81
N SER A 20 -1.62 7.12 38.81
CA SER A 20 -1.87 6.73 40.21
C SER A 20 -2.60 7.79 41.05
N GLN A 21 -2.71 9.01 40.53
CA GLN A 21 -3.30 10.16 41.26
C GLN A 21 -4.76 10.42 40.84
N LEU A 22 -5.24 9.75 39.79
CA LEU A 22 -6.58 9.97 39.24
C LEU A 22 -7.59 9.03 39.86
N SER A 23 -8.86 9.47 39.95
CA SER A 23 -9.99 8.59 40.26
C SER A 23 -10.13 7.50 39.22
N GLU A 24 -10.75 6.35 39.53
CA GLU A 24 -10.87 5.25 38.53
C GLU A 24 -11.63 5.70 37.27
N LYS A 25 -12.61 6.58 37.38
CA LYS A 25 -13.33 7.17 36.24
C LYS A 25 -12.44 8.05 35.38
N ASP A 26 -11.65 8.92 36.00
CA ASP A 26 -10.75 9.86 35.28
C ASP A 26 -9.56 9.12 34.69
N LYS A 27 -9.08 8.07 35.34
CA LYS A 27 -8.00 7.20 34.89
C LYS A 27 -8.33 6.48 33.58
N SER A 28 -9.58 6.03 33.39
CA SER A 28 -10.04 5.42 32.13
C SER A 28 -9.97 6.45 30.99
N ASN A 29 -10.60 7.62 31.18
CA ASN A 29 -10.60 8.70 30.18
C ASN A 29 -9.20 9.20 29.87
N PHE A 30 -8.33 9.33 30.88
CA PHE A 30 -6.94 9.73 30.71
C PHE A 30 -6.15 8.74 29.86
N LYS A 31 -6.27 7.44 30.14
CA LYS A 31 -5.64 6.39 29.32
C LYS A 31 -6.12 6.39 27.88
N GLU A 32 -7.42 6.57 27.68
CA GLU A 32 -8.01 6.64 26.33
C GLU A 32 -7.47 7.84 25.55
N ASN A 33 -7.45 9.03 26.17
CA ASN A 33 -6.89 10.23 25.55
C ASN A 33 -5.41 10.07 25.19
N LEU A 34 -4.59 9.49 26.09
CA LEU A 34 -3.18 9.21 25.78
C LEU A 34 -3.02 8.20 24.65
N LYS A 35 -3.91 7.18 24.56
CA LYS A 35 -3.92 6.23 23.45
C LYS A 35 -4.24 6.93 22.12
N ILE A 36 -5.23 7.83 22.11
CA ILE A 36 -5.57 8.64 20.93
C ILE A 36 -4.37 9.46 20.47
N ILE A 37 -3.72 10.19 21.40
CA ILE A 37 -2.54 11.02 21.09
C ILE A 37 -1.40 10.14 20.54
N ASN A 38 -1.09 9.01 21.16
CA ASN A 38 -0.05 8.10 20.69
C ASN A 38 -0.35 7.57 19.26
N ASN A 39 -1.61 7.26 18.96
CA ASN A 39 -2.00 6.85 17.64
C ASN A 39 -1.81 7.96 16.60
N GLN A 40 -2.14 9.21 16.95
CA GLN A 40 -1.91 10.37 16.07
C GLN A 40 -0.41 10.60 15.81
N ILE A 41 0.44 10.47 16.83
CA ILE A 41 1.89 10.59 16.68
C ILE A 41 2.42 9.52 15.71
N LYS A 42 2.00 8.27 15.87
CA LYS A 42 2.39 7.18 14.95
C LYS A 42 1.93 7.44 13.51
N GLN A 43 0.75 8.03 13.32
CA GLN A 43 0.27 8.41 11.99
C GLN A 43 1.12 9.52 11.38
N ILE A 44 1.47 10.56 12.16
CA ILE A 44 2.34 11.65 11.71
C ILE A 44 3.73 11.10 11.38
N GLU A 45 4.30 10.22 12.22
CA GLU A 45 5.59 9.58 11.97
C GLU A 45 5.60 8.80 10.66
N LYS A 46 4.57 7.99 10.43
CA LYS A 46 4.39 7.25 9.18
C LYS A 46 4.33 8.20 7.97
N LEU A 47 3.53 9.27 8.06
CA LEU A 47 3.39 10.27 6.99
C LEU A 47 4.71 10.98 6.70
N VAL A 48 5.45 11.39 7.73
CA VAL A 48 6.77 12.06 7.58
C VAL A 48 7.78 11.12 6.95
N ASN A 49 7.81 9.85 7.35
CA ASN A 49 8.71 8.85 6.78
C ASN A 49 8.38 8.57 5.31
N GLU A 50 7.10 8.31 4.98
CA GLU A 50 6.68 8.09 3.60
C GLU A 50 6.93 9.31 2.70
N PHE A 51 6.71 10.53 3.22
CA PHE A 51 7.04 11.76 2.51
C PHE A 51 8.55 11.92 2.28
N SER A 52 9.36 11.64 3.30
CA SER A 52 10.83 11.69 3.19
C SER A 52 11.34 10.69 2.15
N ASP A 53 10.79 9.47 2.15
CA ASP A 53 11.09 8.42 1.17
C ASP A 53 10.67 8.82 -0.25
N PHE A 54 9.50 9.46 -0.39
CA PHE A 54 9.04 9.97 -1.67
C PHE A 54 9.91 11.12 -2.20
N ALA A 55 10.21 12.10 -1.32
CA ALA A 55 11.00 13.29 -1.70
C ALA A 55 12.48 12.97 -1.99
N ARG A 56 13.03 11.91 -1.36
CA ARG A 56 14.43 11.49 -1.48
C ARG A 56 14.60 10.19 -2.28
N MET A 57 13.58 9.79 -3.04
CA MET A 57 13.66 8.56 -3.82
C MET A 57 14.88 8.61 -4.75
N PRO A 58 15.84 7.67 -4.62
CA PRO A 58 17.03 7.64 -5.47
C PRO A 58 16.64 7.32 -6.91
N LYS A 59 17.49 7.69 -7.84
CA LYS A 59 17.35 7.22 -9.22
C LYS A 59 17.42 5.70 -9.25
N PRO A 60 16.63 5.03 -10.12
CA PRO A 60 16.65 3.57 -10.22
C PRO A 60 18.03 3.07 -10.67
N ILE A 61 18.43 1.95 -10.08
CA ILE A 61 19.64 1.20 -10.50
C ILE A 61 19.16 0.03 -11.35
N PHE A 62 19.20 0.21 -12.66
CA PHE A 62 18.72 -0.78 -13.61
C PHE A 62 19.63 -2.00 -13.68
N GLN A 63 19.03 -3.18 -13.52
CA GLN A 63 19.67 -4.47 -13.70
C GLN A 63 18.65 -5.42 -14.36
N LYS A 64 19.14 -6.47 -14.99
CA LYS A 64 18.29 -7.50 -15.57
C LYS A 64 17.67 -8.33 -14.44
N ASN A 65 16.38 -8.21 -14.21
CA ASN A 65 15.64 -8.93 -13.18
C ASN A 65 14.55 -9.80 -13.81
N ASP A 66 14.31 -10.96 -13.21
CA ASP A 66 13.17 -11.80 -13.53
C ASP A 66 11.93 -11.32 -12.76
N LEU A 67 10.93 -10.80 -13.47
CA LEU A 67 9.70 -10.30 -12.89
C LEU A 67 8.83 -11.41 -12.30
N VAL A 68 8.89 -12.63 -12.84
CA VAL A 68 8.14 -13.78 -12.30
C VAL A 68 8.63 -14.10 -10.89
N GLU A 69 9.95 -14.25 -10.72
CA GLU A 69 10.56 -14.48 -9.40
C GLU A 69 10.23 -13.35 -8.43
N LEU A 70 10.38 -12.10 -8.88
CA LEU A 70 10.14 -10.92 -8.07
C LEU A 70 8.70 -10.83 -7.56
N ILE A 71 7.70 -11.14 -8.40
CA ILE A 71 6.29 -11.14 -8.00
C ILE A 71 6.03 -12.28 -7.01
N ILE A 72 6.56 -13.48 -7.25
CA ILE A 72 6.39 -14.63 -6.37
C ILE A 72 6.99 -14.35 -4.98
N GLU A 73 8.18 -13.74 -4.88
CA GLU A 73 8.79 -13.35 -3.61
C GLU A 73 7.87 -12.40 -2.81
N ASN A 74 7.30 -11.39 -3.48
CA ASN A 74 6.42 -10.42 -2.83
C ASN A 74 5.07 -11.04 -2.41
N ILE A 75 4.51 -11.96 -3.21
CA ILE A 75 3.29 -12.70 -2.86
C ILE A 75 3.52 -13.55 -1.61
N LYS A 76 4.61 -14.32 -1.54
CA LYS A 76 4.94 -15.14 -0.37
C LYS A 76 4.99 -14.32 0.91
N LEU A 77 5.68 -13.18 0.88
CA LEU A 77 5.78 -12.28 2.02
C LEU A 77 4.41 -11.80 2.51
N LEU A 78 3.49 -11.48 1.59
CA LEU A 78 2.15 -10.98 1.94
C LEU A 78 1.20 -12.10 2.37
N GLN A 79 1.31 -13.30 1.81
CA GLN A 79 0.52 -14.47 2.23
C GLN A 79 0.83 -14.93 3.64
N GLU A 80 2.10 -14.77 4.10
CA GLU A 80 2.46 -15.03 5.51
C GLU A 80 1.78 -14.06 6.48
N LEU A 81 1.52 -12.81 6.04
CA LEU A 81 0.90 -11.77 6.85
C LEU A 81 -0.64 -11.81 6.80
N GLU A 82 -1.22 -12.25 5.68
CA GLU A 82 -2.67 -12.25 5.44
C GLU A 82 -3.10 -13.56 4.76
N THR A 83 -3.46 -14.53 5.58
CA THR A 83 -3.81 -15.89 5.14
C THR A 83 -5.27 -16.05 4.71
N SER A 84 -6.12 -15.05 4.96
CA SER A 84 -7.57 -15.12 4.68
C SER A 84 -7.94 -14.73 3.25
N ILE A 85 -6.98 -14.23 2.46
CA ILE A 85 -7.18 -13.77 1.10
C ILE A 85 -6.44 -14.69 0.13
N GLU A 86 -7.14 -15.23 -0.86
CA GLU A 86 -6.54 -16.04 -1.91
C GLU A 86 -5.82 -15.13 -2.92
N ILE A 87 -4.52 -15.34 -3.12
CA ILE A 87 -3.73 -14.63 -4.14
C ILE A 87 -3.30 -15.65 -5.19
N LYS A 88 -3.80 -15.48 -6.42
CA LYS A 88 -3.41 -16.31 -7.58
C LYS A 88 -2.45 -15.52 -8.46
N PHE A 89 -1.41 -16.19 -8.95
CA PHE A 89 -0.47 -15.63 -9.90
C PHE A 89 -0.33 -16.56 -11.12
N GLU A 90 -0.46 -15.98 -12.30
CA GLU A 90 -0.28 -16.65 -13.58
C GLU A 90 0.68 -15.85 -14.46
N SER A 91 1.52 -16.55 -15.20
CA SER A 91 2.44 -15.96 -16.16
C SER A 91 2.43 -16.76 -17.46
N ASN A 92 2.49 -16.08 -18.59
CA ASN A 92 2.55 -16.75 -19.90
C ASN A 92 3.92 -17.36 -20.19
N LEU A 93 4.97 -16.98 -19.48
CA LEU A 93 6.33 -17.53 -19.56
C LEU A 93 6.90 -17.80 -18.16
N PRO A 94 7.76 -18.80 -17.98
CA PRO A 94 8.36 -19.13 -16.68
C PRO A 94 9.37 -18.11 -16.21
N ILE A 95 9.96 -17.32 -17.11
CA ILE A 95 10.95 -16.27 -16.85
C ILE A 95 10.61 -15.07 -17.75
N ILE A 96 10.45 -13.91 -17.16
CA ILE A 96 10.23 -12.64 -17.88
C ILE A 96 11.21 -11.60 -17.39
N ASN A 97 12.21 -11.31 -18.21
CA ASN A 97 13.28 -10.38 -17.87
C ASN A 97 12.91 -8.94 -18.21
N LEU A 98 13.19 -8.03 -17.28
CA LEU A 98 13.10 -6.58 -17.47
C LEU A 98 14.33 -5.89 -16.89
N GLU A 99 14.90 -4.92 -17.62
CA GLU A 99 15.87 -3.97 -17.07
C GLU A 99 15.15 -3.07 -16.07
N SER A 100 15.40 -3.28 -14.77
CA SER A 100 14.63 -2.65 -13.70
C SER A 100 15.42 -2.55 -12.40
N ASP A 101 14.95 -1.72 -11.48
CA ASP A 101 15.40 -1.68 -10.10
C ASP A 101 14.51 -2.63 -9.26
N LYS A 102 15.12 -3.74 -8.78
CA LYS A 102 14.40 -4.78 -8.02
C LYS A 102 13.72 -4.24 -6.78
N GLU A 103 14.37 -3.35 -6.02
CA GLU A 103 13.83 -2.81 -4.77
C GLU A 103 12.64 -1.86 -5.04
N GLN A 104 12.78 -1.01 -6.07
CA GLN A 104 11.71 -0.09 -6.45
C GLN A 104 10.49 -0.85 -6.98
N LEU A 105 10.67 -1.87 -7.84
CA LEU A 105 9.55 -2.69 -8.33
C LEU A 105 8.92 -3.53 -7.21
N SER A 106 9.69 -4.09 -6.27
CA SER A 106 9.14 -4.74 -5.08
C SER A 106 8.24 -3.78 -4.30
N ARG A 107 8.65 -2.51 -4.15
CA ARG A 107 7.84 -1.47 -3.50
C ARG A 107 6.53 -1.20 -4.24
N VAL A 108 6.55 -1.24 -5.59
CA VAL A 108 5.33 -1.14 -6.42
C VAL A 108 4.39 -2.29 -6.11
N PHE A 109 4.86 -3.54 -6.19
CA PHE A 109 4.03 -4.73 -5.99
C PHE A 109 3.45 -4.77 -4.58
N LEU A 110 4.27 -4.53 -3.55
CA LEU A 110 3.82 -4.48 -2.16
C LEU A 110 2.74 -3.41 -1.94
N ASN A 111 2.88 -2.20 -2.52
CA ASN A 111 1.87 -1.16 -2.39
C ASN A 111 0.55 -1.55 -3.07
N LEU A 112 0.61 -2.11 -4.27
CA LEU A 112 -0.60 -2.48 -5.02
C LEU A 112 -1.34 -3.63 -4.36
N ILE A 113 -0.65 -4.74 -4.04
CA ILE A 113 -1.27 -5.91 -3.42
C ILE A 113 -1.81 -5.55 -2.02
N LYS A 114 -1.07 -4.75 -1.24
CA LYS A 114 -1.56 -4.27 0.06
C LYS A 114 -2.81 -3.39 -0.07
N ASN A 115 -2.88 -2.54 -1.09
CA ASN A 115 -4.08 -1.76 -1.36
C ASN A 115 -5.28 -2.65 -1.71
N SER A 116 -5.07 -3.72 -2.49
CA SER A 116 -6.09 -4.72 -2.82
C SER A 116 -6.56 -5.47 -1.57
N ILE A 117 -5.64 -5.91 -0.71
CA ILE A 117 -5.96 -6.55 0.58
C ILE A 117 -6.83 -5.63 1.45
N GLU A 118 -6.41 -4.37 1.65
CA GLU A 118 -7.16 -3.39 2.45
C GLU A 118 -8.55 -3.09 1.85
N SER A 119 -8.65 -3.04 0.51
CA SER A 119 -9.92 -2.86 -0.22
C SER A 119 -10.89 -4.03 0.02
N ILE A 120 -10.39 -5.26 -0.05
CA ILE A 120 -11.17 -6.47 0.25
C ILE A 120 -11.60 -6.49 1.71
N GLN A 121 -10.69 -6.22 2.65
CA GLN A 121 -11.01 -6.18 4.09
C GLN A 121 -12.09 -5.15 4.40
N GLN A 122 -12.06 -3.98 3.75
CA GLN A 122 -13.09 -2.96 3.90
C GLN A 122 -14.45 -3.42 3.35
N LYS A 123 -14.49 -4.14 2.22
CA LYS A 123 -15.72 -4.70 1.65
C LYS A 123 -16.32 -5.76 2.58
N VAL A 124 -15.49 -6.64 3.12
CA VAL A 124 -15.90 -7.71 4.06
C VAL A 124 -16.53 -7.16 5.34
N GLN A 125 -16.10 -6.00 5.84
CA GLN A 125 -16.73 -5.36 7.00
C GLN A 125 -18.19 -4.98 6.73
N ASN A 126 -18.57 -4.75 5.47
CA ASN A 126 -19.91 -4.40 5.05
C ASN A 126 -20.71 -5.60 4.54
N ASP A 127 -20.07 -6.63 4.03
CA ASP A 127 -20.67 -7.86 3.51
C ASP A 127 -19.75 -9.07 3.75
N ASN A 128 -20.16 -9.93 4.66
CA ASN A 128 -19.41 -11.13 5.05
C ASN A 128 -19.32 -12.21 3.94
N ASN A 129 -20.18 -12.15 2.92
CA ASN A 129 -20.18 -13.11 1.80
C ASN A 129 -19.24 -12.72 0.67
N THR A 130 -18.43 -11.69 0.86
CA THR A 130 -17.47 -11.25 -0.16
C THR A 130 -16.44 -12.33 -0.47
N ASN A 131 -16.28 -12.67 -1.74
CA ASN A 131 -15.14 -13.47 -2.23
C ASN A 131 -13.85 -12.68 -1.95
N LYS A 132 -12.83 -13.32 -1.36
CA LYS A 132 -11.59 -12.69 -0.95
C LYS A 132 -10.47 -13.14 -1.87
N LYS A 133 -10.37 -12.52 -3.04
CA LYS A 133 -9.46 -12.96 -4.08
C LYS A 133 -8.70 -11.81 -4.71
N ILE A 134 -7.42 -12.06 -5.03
CA ILE A 134 -6.57 -11.20 -5.86
C ILE A 134 -6.00 -12.08 -6.98
N ASP A 135 -6.27 -11.73 -8.23
CA ASP A 135 -5.69 -12.36 -9.41
C ASP A 135 -4.59 -11.46 -9.98
N ILE A 136 -3.41 -12.03 -10.21
CA ILE A 136 -2.25 -11.35 -10.77
C ILE A 136 -1.83 -12.08 -12.04
N GLU A 137 -1.78 -11.38 -13.16
CA GLU A 137 -1.39 -11.93 -14.46
C GLU A 137 -0.19 -11.15 -15.01
N LEU A 138 0.86 -11.87 -15.41
CA LEU A 138 2.03 -11.29 -16.06
C LEU A 138 2.19 -11.88 -17.46
N ASN A 139 2.11 -11.03 -18.48
CA ASN A 139 2.19 -11.43 -19.87
C ASN A 139 3.31 -10.69 -20.60
N ASP A 140 4.20 -11.46 -21.20
CA ASP A 140 5.26 -10.97 -22.07
C ASP A 140 4.77 -10.94 -23.53
N HIS A 141 4.86 -9.77 -24.15
CA HIS A 141 4.57 -9.51 -25.56
C HIS A 141 5.86 -9.06 -26.28
N ASP A 142 5.82 -8.96 -27.61
CA ASP A 142 7.01 -8.63 -28.41
C ASP A 142 7.62 -7.27 -28.06
N ASP A 143 6.77 -6.26 -27.80
CA ASP A 143 7.17 -4.85 -27.60
C ASP A 143 6.97 -4.36 -26.15
N HIS A 144 6.25 -5.13 -25.31
CA HIS A 144 5.95 -4.72 -23.94
C HIS A 144 5.67 -5.91 -23.01
N ILE A 145 5.79 -5.67 -21.72
CA ILE A 145 5.36 -6.59 -20.67
C ILE A 145 4.13 -5.98 -19.99
N ASN A 146 3.10 -6.80 -19.79
CA ASN A 146 1.84 -6.40 -19.22
C ASN A 146 1.59 -7.11 -17.89
N LEU A 147 1.50 -6.36 -16.79
CA LEU A 147 1.09 -6.84 -15.47
C LEU A 147 -0.33 -6.37 -15.18
N THR A 148 -1.22 -7.29 -14.86
CA THR A 148 -2.59 -7.00 -14.44
C THR A 148 -2.81 -7.50 -13.01
N ILE A 149 -3.42 -6.67 -12.17
CA ILE A 149 -3.85 -7.03 -10.82
C ILE A 149 -5.35 -6.76 -10.73
N ILE A 150 -6.13 -7.78 -10.35
CA ILE A 150 -7.58 -7.71 -10.18
C ILE A 150 -7.90 -8.12 -8.75
N ASP A 151 -8.64 -7.29 -8.02
CA ASP A 151 -9.13 -7.61 -6.69
C ASP A 151 -10.66 -7.60 -6.62
N THR A 152 -11.20 -8.28 -5.62
CA THR A 152 -12.64 -8.37 -5.34
C THR A 152 -13.11 -7.36 -4.28
N GLY A 153 -12.35 -6.31 -4.04
CA GLY A 153 -12.62 -5.28 -3.02
C GLY A 153 -13.74 -4.31 -3.37
N ILE A 154 -13.69 -3.11 -2.78
CA ILE A 154 -14.70 -2.05 -2.98
C ILE A 154 -14.63 -1.37 -4.35
N GLY A 155 -13.52 -1.55 -5.09
CA GLY A 155 -13.33 -0.96 -6.41
C GLY A 155 -13.20 0.56 -6.43
N PHE A 156 -13.39 1.13 -7.64
CA PHE A 156 -13.28 2.57 -7.91
C PHE A 156 -14.63 3.26 -8.15
N GLU A 157 -15.76 2.53 -8.16
CA GLU A 157 -17.08 3.09 -8.50
C GLU A 157 -17.55 4.22 -7.57
N ASN A 158 -17.15 4.16 -6.30
CA ASN A 158 -17.52 5.14 -5.28
C ASN A 158 -16.59 6.36 -5.23
N LEU A 159 -15.62 6.48 -6.13
CA LEU A 159 -14.78 7.64 -6.22
C LEU A 159 -15.58 8.80 -6.85
N LYS A 160 -15.97 9.77 -6.02
CA LYS A 160 -16.64 11.02 -6.47
C LYS A 160 -15.73 11.91 -7.33
N SER A 161 -14.44 11.64 -7.36
CA SER A 161 -13.39 12.33 -8.11
C SER A 161 -13.02 11.57 -9.38
N ASN A 162 -12.33 12.25 -10.30
CA ASN A 162 -11.79 11.60 -11.49
C ASN A 162 -10.80 10.49 -11.05
N ILE A 163 -10.88 9.32 -11.67
CA ILE A 163 -9.99 8.18 -11.36
C ILE A 163 -8.50 8.57 -11.46
N LYS A 164 -8.15 9.57 -12.23
CA LYS A 164 -6.78 10.09 -12.33
C LYS A 164 -6.30 10.78 -11.05
N ASP A 165 -7.23 11.27 -10.23
CA ASP A 165 -6.88 11.99 -8.98
C ASP A 165 -6.30 11.05 -7.93
N ILE A 166 -6.53 9.73 -8.04
CA ILE A 166 -5.96 8.72 -7.13
C ILE A 166 -4.42 8.66 -7.19
N LEU A 167 -3.80 9.14 -8.26
CA LEU A 167 -2.35 9.23 -8.41
C LEU A 167 -1.76 10.51 -7.80
N ASN A 168 -2.60 11.49 -7.44
CA ASN A 168 -2.14 12.70 -6.81
C ASN A 168 -1.61 12.43 -5.39
N PRO A 169 -0.47 13.01 -5.00
CA PRO A 169 0.02 12.89 -3.64
C PRO A 169 -1.05 13.34 -2.63
N TYR A 170 -1.13 12.65 -1.49
CA TYR A 170 -2.08 12.89 -0.40
C TYR A 170 -3.54 12.55 -0.70
N PHE A 171 -3.87 12.08 -1.89
CA PHE A 171 -5.22 11.60 -2.17
C PHE A 171 -5.46 10.25 -1.46
N THR A 172 -6.46 10.21 -0.58
CA THR A 172 -6.86 9.00 0.13
C THR A 172 -8.34 9.03 0.51
N THR A 173 -9.01 7.91 0.39
CA THR A 173 -10.36 7.67 0.92
C THR A 173 -10.31 6.91 2.27
N LYS A 174 -9.12 6.48 2.68
CA LYS A 174 -8.91 5.68 3.90
C LYS A 174 -8.68 6.61 5.10
N LYS A 175 -9.35 6.32 6.23
CA LYS A 175 -9.23 7.11 7.48
C LYS A 175 -7.77 7.23 7.98
N ASN A 176 -6.95 6.20 7.79
CA ASN A 176 -5.56 6.15 8.25
C ASN A 176 -4.56 6.06 7.08
N GLY A 177 -5.00 6.36 5.85
CA GLY A 177 -4.15 6.37 4.67
C GLY A 177 -3.34 7.67 4.59
N THR A 178 -2.11 7.58 4.12
CA THR A 178 -1.24 8.75 3.88
C THR A 178 -1.50 9.38 2.51
N GLY A 179 -2.07 8.63 1.57
CA GLY A 179 -2.29 9.02 0.18
C GLY A 179 -1.01 9.12 -0.66
N LEU A 180 0.12 8.58 -0.15
CA LEU A 180 1.39 8.61 -0.87
C LEU A 180 1.69 7.29 -1.62
N GLY A 181 1.05 6.18 -1.26
CA GLY A 181 1.36 4.87 -1.84
C GLY A 181 1.22 4.82 -3.35
N LEU A 182 0.10 5.30 -3.92
CA LEU A 182 -0.13 5.27 -5.37
C LEU A 182 0.68 6.33 -6.12
N SER A 183 0.99 7.47 -5.52
CA SER A 183 1.89 8.46 -6.14
C SER A 183 3.34 7.94 -6.19
N ILE A 184 3.79 7.19 -5.19
CA ILE A 184 5.06 6.46 -5.21
C ILE A 184 5.08 5.43 -6.34
N VAL A 185 4.01 4.62 -6.45
CA VAL A 185 3.85 3.63 -7.53
C VAL A 185 3.96 4.31 -8.89
N ASN A 186 3.19 5.36 -9.12
CA ASN A 186 3.20 6.10 -10.38
C ASN A 186 4.59 6.64 -10.72
N LYS A 187 5.28 7.24 -9.74
CA LYS A 187 6.65 7.73 -9.94
C LYS A 187 7.60 6.61 -10.36
N ILE A 188 7.60 5.48 -9.63
CA ILE A 188 8.49 4.36 -9.94
C ILE A 188 8.20 3.78 -11.32
N ILE A 189 6.93 3.59 -11.69
CA ILE A 189 6.54 3.08 -12.99
C ILE A 189 6.99 4.02 -14.11
N ASN A 190 6.82 5.33 -13.94
CA ASN A 190 7.30 6.32 -14.90
C ASN A 190 8.83 6.33 -15.01
N ASP A 191 9.54 6.21 -13.89
CA ASP A 191 11.01 6.12 -13.88
C ASP A 191 11.53 4.85 -14.59
N HIS A 192 10.69 3.80 -14.72
CA HIS A 192 10.93 2.57 -15.48
C HIS A 192 10.33 2.59 -16.90
N ASN A 193 10.00 3.77 -17.44
CA ASN A 193 9.38 3.94 -18.75
C ASN A 193 8.07 3.16 -18.95
N GLY A 194 7.38 2.86 -17.85
CA GLY A 194 6.09 2.17 -17.83
C GLY A 194 4.91 3.14 -17.77
N ASN A 195 3.72 2.56 -17.90
CA ASN A 195 2.44 3.25 -17.71
C ASN A 195 1.56 2.45 -16.75
N ILE A 196 0.74 3.14 -15.94
CA ILE A 196 -0.23 2.51 -15.05
C ILE A 196 -1.63 3.02 -15.35
N GLU A 197 -2.58 2.09 -15.41
CA GLU A 197 -3.99 2.36 -15.69
C GLU A 197 -4.86 1.73 -14.61
N PHE A 198 -5.89 2.47 -14.19
CA PHE A 198 -6.91 2.03 -13.24
C PHE A 198 -8.21 1.86 -14.00
N ILE A 199 -8.71 0.64 -14.07
CA ILE A 199 -9.84 0.26 -14.91
C ILE A 199 -11.01 -0.10 -13.98
N PRO A 200 -12.12 0.68 -14.01
CA PRO A 200 -13.34 0.29 -13.31
C PRO A 200 -13.88 -1.04 -13.84
N ILE A 201 -14.27 -1.92 -12.93
CA ILE A 201 -14.94 -3.19 -13.22
C ILE A 201 -16.13 -3.34 -12.28
N ASN A 202 -17.08 -4.20 -12.62
CA ASN A 202 -18.34 -4.36 -11.85
C ASN A 202 -18.11 -4.80 -10.41
N GLU A 203 -17.06 -5.60 -10.14
CA GLU A 203 -16.71 -6.04 -8.79
C GLU A 203 -15.21 -5.85 -8.55
N GLY A 204 -14.87 -4.98 -7.60
CA GLY A 204 -13.50 -4.73 -7.22
C GLY A 204 -12.76 -3.74 -8.12
N ALA A 205 -11.46 -3.86 -8.20
CA ALA A 205 -10.58 -3.00 -8.97
C ALA A 205 -9.70 -3.80 -9.94
N LYS A 206 -9.42 -3.20 -11.10
CA LYS A 206 -8.43 -3.71 -12.06
C LYS A 206 -7.36 -2.66 -12.29
N ILE A 207 -6.11 -3.04 -12.05
CA ILE A 207 -4.94 -2.21 -12.28
C ILE A 207 -4.10 -2.88 -13.37
N LYS A 208 -3.69 -2.11 -14.36
CA LYS A 208 -2.84 -2.58 -15.46
C LYS A 208 -1.57 -1.76 -15.50
N ILE A 209 -0.41 -2.42 -15.54
CA ILE A 209 0.90 -1.81 -15.73
C ILE A 209 1.51 -2.34 -17.01
N ILE A 210 2.05 -1.44 -17.82
CA ILE A 210 2.70 -1.75 -19.09
C ILE A 210 4.13 -1.25 -19.00
N PHE A 211 5.11 -2.15 -19.16
CA PHE A 211 6.52 -1.82 -19.29
C PHE A 211 6.92 -1.96 -20.76
N LYS A 212 7.57 -0.95 -21.33
CA LYS A 212 8.16 -1.04 -22.66
C LYS A 212 9.48 -1.82 -22.60
N LYS A 213 9.74 -2.65 -23.60
CA LYS A 213 11.00 -3.36 -23.77
C LYS A 213 12.05 -2.50 -24.43
#